data_55b826da2c323442e38e9f41d9808cc5
#
_entry.id   55b826da2c323442e38e9f41d9808cc5
#
_cell.length_a   1.000
_cell.length_b   1.000
_cell.length_c   1.000
_cell.angle_alpha   90.00
_cell.angle_beta   90.00
_cell.angle_gamma   90.00
#
_symmetry.space_group_name_H-M   'P 1'
#
loop_
_entity.id
_entity.type
_entity.pdbx_description
1 polymer ?
#
loop_
_entity_poly.entity_id
_entity_poly.type
_entity_poly.pdbx_seq_one_letter_code
_entity_poly.pdbx_strand_id
1 'polypeptide(L)'
;NDVVVSEDIAQKELLGAFNGRVYFTGSVGTEHFLWETDGSNEGTSTIFEFDEQLPAIESSNLLSTQNDYLVFSTISNGETEFWRTNGAAAGTFKLSASGSALSSLVSIFACNLENKVLLRCFDSNGEGQLWVIDGTVDGTEKLADVNVFYLNSFPQDQHVPYEEKVIDGVLYFG
;
A
#
# COMPACT_ATOMS: atom_id res chain seq x y z
N ASN A 1 -14.30 -23.98 -7.17
CA ASN A 1 -15.16 -23.46 -6.09
C ASN A 1 -14.90 -21.97 -6.04
N ASP A 2 -15.86 -21.21 -6.52
CA ASP A 2 -15.80 -19.77 -6.45
C ASP A 2 -16.01 -19.34 -4.99
N VAL A 3 -15.09 -18.53 -4.46
CA VAL A 3 -15.22 -17.94 -3.14
C VAL A 3 -16.26 -16.83 -3.25
N VAL A 4 -17.45 -17.06 -2.69
CA VAL A 4 -18.49 -16.04 -2.58
C VAL A 4 -18.23 -15.27 -1.27
N VAL A 5 -17.43 -14.23 -1.33
CA VAL A 5 -17.40 -13.23 -0.27
C VAL A 5 -18.76 -12.52 -0.30
N SER A 6 -19.41 -12.36 0.85
CA SER A 6 -20.78 -11.83 1.03
C SER A 6 -21.19 -10.79 -0.03
N GLU A 7 -22.39 -10.95 -0.62
CA GLU A 7 -22.92 -10.02 -1.64
C GLU A 7 -23.10 -8.59 -1.11
N ASP A 8 -23.13 -8.43 0.22
CA ASP A 8 -23.34 -7.13 0.88
C ASP A 8 -22.08 -6.26 0.94
N ILE A 9 -20.89 -6.81 0.65
CA ILE A 9 -19.65 -6.06 0.62
C ILE A 9 -19.47 -5.44 -0.76
N ALA A 10 -19.47 -4.12 -0.84
CA ALA A 10 -19.22 -3.35 -2.06
C ALA A 10 -17.76 -2.88 -2.15
N GLN A 11 -17.34 -2.37 -3.32
CA GLN A 11 -16.01 -1.74 -3.55
C GLN A 11 -14.84 -2.58 -3.04
N LYS A 12 -14.85 -3.87 -3.39
CA LYS A 12 -13.81 -4.81 -2.94
C LYS A 12 -12.52 -4.61 -3.71
N GLU A 13 -11.43 -4.29 -2.99
CA GLU A 13 -10.07 -4.18 -3.53
C GLU A 13 -9.16 -5.20 -2.85
N LEU A 14 -8.65 -6.14 -3.64
CA LEU A 14 -7.78 -7.19 -3.15
C LEU A 14 -6.40 -6.63 -2.79
N LEU A 15 -5.97 -6.81 -1.55
CA LEU A 15 -4.62 -6.47 -1.12
C LEU A 15 -3.66 -7.63 -1.36
N GLY A 16 -3.93 -8.80 -0.80
CA GLY A 16 -3.04 -9.95 -0.96
C GLY A 16 -3.21 -11.00 0.12
N ALA A 17 -2.30 -11.98 0.12
CA ALA A 17 -2.31 -13.08 1.08
C ALA A 17 -1.20 -12.91 2.12
N PHE A 18 -1.53 -13.17 3.38
CA PHE A 18 -0.61 -13.13 4.51
C PHE A 18 -1.10 -14.10 5.60
N ASN A 19 -0.21 -14.87 6.19
CA ASN A 19 -0.52 -15.85 7.25
C ASN A 19 -1.69 -16.80 6.92
N GLY A 20 -1.77 -17.26 5.65
CA GLY A 20 -2.80 -18.19 5.20
C GLY A 20 -4.20 -17.58 5.04
N ARG A 21 -4.31 -16.27 5.11
CA ARG A 21 -5.54 -15.52 4.85
C ARG A 21 -5.36 -14.52 3.71
N VAL A 22 -6.44 -14.16 3.07
CA VAL A 22 -6.50 -13.11 2.05
C VAL A 22 -7.09 -11.86 2.67
N TYR A 23 -6.47 -10.72 2.41
CA TYR A 23 -6.86 -9.40 2.92
C TYR A 23 -7.39 -8.55 1.77
N PHE A 24 -8.43 -7.79 2.04
CA PHE A 24 -9.02 -6.88 1.06
C PHE A 24 -9.70 -5.70 1.77
N THR A 25 -9.84 -4.58 1.10
CA THR A 25 -10.71 -3.49 1.55
C THR A 25 -12.10 -3.65 0.93
N GLY A 26 -13.11 -3.16 1.61
CA GLY A 26 -14.49 -3.18 1.11
C GLY A 26 -15.41 -2.40 2.00
N SER A 27 -16.56 -2.00 1.47
CA SER A 27 -17.54 -1.19 2.18
C SER A 27 -18.85 -1.95 2.45
N VAL A 28 -19.50 -1.60 3.56
CA VAL A 28 -20.87 -1.99 3.89
C VAL A 28 -21.64 -0.70 4.16
N GLY A 29 -22.60 -0.38 3.29
CA GLY A 29 -23.25 0.92 3.34
C GLY A 29 -22.25 2.04 3.03
N THR A 30 -22.04 2.95 3.96
CA THR A 30 -21.10 4.08 3.87
C THR A 30 -19.80 3.83 4.62
N GLU A 31 -19.69 2.73 5.35
CA GLU A 31 -18.54 2.39 6.19
C GLU A 31 -17.53 1.57 5.39
N HIS A 32 -16.23 1.84 5.58
CA HIS A 32 -15.13 1.17 4.89
C HIS A 32 -14.32 0.34 5.89
N PHE A 33 -13.99 -0.89 5.48
CA PHE A 33 -13.33 -1.86 6.34
C PHE A 33 -12.14 -2.53 5.66
N LEU A 34 -11.18 -2.92 6.48
CA LEU A 34 -10.23 -3.97 6.14
C LEU A 34 -10.84 -5.31 6.54
N TRP A 35 -10.85 -6.24 5.60
CA TRP A 35 -11.40 -7.59 5.74
C TRP A 35 -10.30 -8.64 5.64
N GLU A 36 -10.58 -9.79 6.26
CA GLU A 36 -9.83 -11.02 6.00
C GLU A 36 -10.77 -12.16 5.62
N THR A 37 -10.26 -13.14 4.88
CA THR A 37 -10.98 -14.37 4.52
C THR A 37 -10.02 -15.55 4.39
N ASP A 38 -10.50 -16.75 4.74
CA ASP A 38 -9.86 -18.03 4.43
C ASP A 38 -10.46 -18.71 3.18
N GLY A 39 -11.37 -18.00 2.50
CA GLY A 39 -12.11 -18.51 1.35
C GLY A 39 -13.48 -19.08 1.68
N SER A 40 -13.92 -19.06 2.94
CA SER A 40 -15.26 -19.43 3.37
C SER A 40 -16.04 -18.21 3.88
N ASN A 41 -17.37 -18.30 3.89
CA ASN A 41 -18.22 -17.25 4.46
C ASN A 41 -17.98 -17.10 5.97
N GLU A 42 -17.87 -18.21 6.67
CA GLU A 42 -17.64 -18.26 8.12
C GLU A 42 -16.26 -17.72 8.50
N GLY A 43 -15.28 -17.88 7.61
CA GLY A 43 -13.90 -17.38 7.78
C GLY A 43 -13.69 -15.97 7.23
N THR A 44 -14.75 -15.28 6.79
CA THR A 44 -14.69 -13.91 6.29
C THR A 44 -15.18 -12.95 7.38
N SER A 45 -14.33 -12.02 7.79
CA SER A 45 -14.63 -11.07 8.86
C SER A 45 -13.93 -9.73 8.68
N THR A 46 -14.48 -8.69 9.31
CA THR A 46 -13.83 -7.39 9.41
C THR A 46 -12.71 -7.43 10.45
N ILE A 47 -11.58 -6.80 10.12
CA ILE A 47 -10.45 -6.62 11.04
C ILE A 47 -10.44 -5.21 11.61
N PHE A 48 -10.67 -4.22 10.76
CA PHE A 48 -10.50 -2.83 11.09
C PHE A 48 -11.51 -1.98 10.32
N GLU A 49 -12.09 -1.01 10.99
CA GLU A 49 -12.95 0.01 10.40
C GLU A 49 -12.12 1.27 10.18
N PHE A 50 -12.10 1.75 8.94
CA PHE A 50 -11.48 3.02 8.63
C PHE A 50 -12.38 4.16 9.13
N ASP A 51 -11.77 5.24 9.63
CA ASP A 51 -12.48 6.35 10.27
C ASP A 51 -13.64 6.86 9.40
N GLU A 52 -14.84 6.97 10.00
CA GLU A 52 -16.07 7.49 9.35
C GLU A 52 -15.91 8.92 8.80
N GLN A 53 -14.92 9.67 9.29
CA GLN A 53 -14.63 11.04 8.82
C GLN A 53 -13.74 11.06 7.58
N LEU A 54 -13.18 9.90 7.19
CA LEU A 54 -12.46 9.80 5.94
C LEU A 54 -13.47 9.72 4.79
N PRO A 55 -13.23 10.45 3.71
CA PRO A 55 -13.99 10.25 2.48
C PRO A 55 -13.83 8.80 2.01
N ALA A 56 -14.80 8.33 1.23
CA ALA A 56 -14.81 6.97 0.71
C ALA A 56 -13.45 6.57 0.14
N ILE A 57 -12.97 5.37 0.50
CA ILE A 57 -11.76 4.81 -0.10
C ILE A 57 -12.05 4.57 -1.58
N GLU A 58 -11.34 5.30 -2.45
CA GLU A 58 -11.48 5.21 -3.89
C GLU A 58 -10.73 4.01 -4.45
N SER A 59 -9.58 3.71 -3.88
CA SER A 59 -8.78 2.53 -4.20
C SER A 59 -7.84 2.15 -3.06
N SER A 60 -7.37 0.90 -3.07
CA SER A 60 -6.32 0.42 -2.18
C SER A 60 -5.33 -0.47 -2.93
N ASN A 61 -4.08 -0.48 -2.50
CA ASN A 61 -3.04 -1.27 -3.14
C ASN A 61 -2.12 -1.91 -2.10
N LEU A 62 -1.80 -3.20 -2.28
CA LEU A 62 -0.72 -3.83 -1.54
C LEU A 62 0.62 -3.23 -2.00
N LEU A 63 1.42 -2.79 -1.05
CA LEU A 63 2.77 -2.30 -1.30
C LEU A 63 3.81 -3.37 -0.99
N SER A 64 3.63 -4.09 0.10
CA SER A 64 4.57 -5.12 0.54
C SER A 64 3.96 -6.12 1.50
N THR A 65 4.44 -7.36 1.44
CA THR A 65 4.25 -8.37 2.46
C THR A 65 5.58 -8.60 3.17
N GLN A 66 5.61 -8.31 4.46
CA GLN A 66 6.73 -8.59 5.35
C GLN A 66 6.47 -9.88 6.16
N ASN A 67 7.44 -10.35 6.94
CA ASN A 67 7.27 -11.56 7.72
C ASN A 67 6.10 -11.49 8.71
N ASP A 68 5.88 -10.33 9.34
CA ASP A 68 4.94 -10.14 10.44
C ASP A 68 3.81 -9.14 10.11
N TYR A 69 3.81 -8.52 8.92
CA TYR A 69 2.81 -7.52 8.55
C TYR A 69 2.71 -7.28 7.04
N LEU A 70 1.60 -6.73 6.63
CA LEU A 70 1.39 -6.13 5.31
C LEU A 70 1.54 -4.62 5.39
N VAL A 71 2.09 -4.01 4.35
CA VAL A 71 2.03 -2.57 4.11
C VAL A 71 1.17 -2.33 2.88
N PHE A 72 0.20 -1.45 3.00
CA PHE A 72 -0.71 -1.12 1.91
C PHE A 72 -1.01 0.38 1.89
N SER A 73 -1.53 0.87 0.79
CA SER A 73 -2.02 2.23 0.66
C SER A 73 -3.52 2.25 0.39
N THR A 74 -4.17 3.32 0.82
CA THR A 74 -5.52 3.69 0.41
C THR A 74 -5.48 5.07 -0.23
N ILE A 75 -6.37 5.33 -1.18
CA ILE A 75 -6.58 6.66 -1.77
C ILE A 75 -7.98 7.13 -1.39
N SER A 76 -8.04 8.35 -0.88
CA SER A 76 -9.27 8.97 -0.44
C SER A 76 -9.20 10.48 -0.69
N ASN A 77 -10.15 11.07 -1.43
CA ASN A 77 -10.11 12.46 -1.89
C ASN A 77 -8.82 12.85 -2.64
N GLY A 78 -8.24 11.91 -3.37
CA GLY A 78 -6.96 12.11 -4.06
C GLY A 78 -5.74 12.17 -3.13
N GLU A 79 -5.89 11.92 -1.84
CA GLU A 79 -4.79 11.77 -0.89
C GLU A 79 -4.46 10.29 -0.69
N THR A 80 -3.16 9.98 -0.68
CA THR A 80 -2.66 8.63 -0.41
C THR A 80 -2.32 8.48 1.06
N GLU A 81 -2.85 7.43 1.68
CA GLU A 81 -2.55 7.05 3.05
C GLU A 81 -1.84 5.71 3.09
N PHE A 82 -0.87 5.58 3.98
CA PHE A 82 -0.09 4.35 4.16
C PHE A 82 -0.47 3.68 5.46
N TRP A 83 -0.72 2.39 5.38
CA TRP A 83 -1.22 1.57 6.45
C TRP A 83 -0.36 0.33 6.65
N ARG A 84 -0.40 -0.17 7.84
CA ARG A 84 0.14 -1.47 8.20
C ARG A 84 -0.96 -2.32 8.83
N THR A 85 -0.92 -3.63 8.63
CA THR A 85 -1.71 -4.61 9.39
C THR A 85 -0.89 -5.88 9.65
N ASN A 86 -1.04 -6.45 10.83
CA ASN A 86 -0.55 -7.79 11.16
C ASN A 86 -1.68 -8.83 11.19
N GLY A 87 -2.85 -8.49 10.67
CA GLY A 87 -4.05 -9.32 10.69
C GLY A 87 -4.92 -9.17 11.95
N ALA A 88 -4.60 -8.21 12.81
CA ALA A 88 -5.41 -7.90 13.99
C ALA A 88 -5.72 -6.41 14.06
N ALA A 89 -6.86 -6.04 14.65
CA ALA A 89 -7.26 -4.64 14.81
C ALA A 89 -6.20 -3.78 15.49
N ALA A 90 -5.61 -4.28 16.59
CA ALA A 90 -4.58 -3.56 17.35
C ALA A 90 -3.24 -3.42 16.58
N GLY A 91 -3.02 -4.23 15.56
CA GLY A 91 -1.84 -4.17 14.69
C GLY A 91 -2.11 -3.49 13.36
N THR A 92 -3.31 -2.93 13.17
CA THR A 92 -3.72 -2.17 11.99
C THR A 92 -3.75 -0.69 12.33
N PHE A 93 -2.88 0.08 11.70
CA PHE A 93 -2.78 1.52 11.94
C PHE A 93 -2.13 2.25 10.77
N LYS A 94 -2.37 3.55 10.73
CA LYS A 94 -1.83 4.46 9.74
C LYS A 94 -0.35 4.75 10.02
N LEU A 95 0.49 4.58 9.02
CA LEU A 95 1.95 4.84 9.09
C LEU A 95 2.28 6.31 8.82
N SER A 96 1.46 6.98 8.03
CA SER A 96 1.67 8.40 7.70
C SER A 96 0.86 9.29 8.63
N ALA A 97 1.49 10.31 9.22
CA ALA A 97 0.76 11.36 9.92
C ALA A 97 -0.09 12.18 8.92
N SER A 98 -1.28 12.65 9.35
CA SER A 98 -2.11 13.54 8.55
C SER A 98 -1.33 14.78 8.14
N GLY A 99 -1.38 15.14 6.85
CA GLY A 99 -0.62 16.27 6.30
C GLY A 99 0.86 16.00 6.11
N SER A 100 1.31 14.75 6.22
CA SER A 100 2.68 14.39 5.88
C SER A 100 2.93 14.54 4.38
N ALA A 101 4.18 14.73 3.99
CA ALA A 101 4.56 14.78 2.57
C ALA A 101 4.21 13.50 1.79
N LEU A 102 3.95 12.39 2.51
CA LEU A 102 3.49 11.12 1.95
C LEU A 102 2.07 11.21 1.37
N SER A 103 1.17 12.02 1.92
CA SER A 103 -0.22 12.10 1.48
C SER A 103 -0.39 12.74 0.10
N SER A 104 0.61 13.47 -0.39
CA SER A 104 0.58 14.12 -1.71
C SER A 104 1.21 13.30 -2.84
N LEU A 105 1.56 12.04 -2.58
CA LEU A 105 2.23 11.19 -3.56
C LEU A 105 1.24 10.57 -4.54
N VAL A 106 1.51 10.72 -5.83
CA VAL A 106 0.60 10.29 -6.92
C VAL A 106 1.03 8.98 -7.60
N SER A 107 2.27 8.55 -7.43
CA SER A 107 2.77 7.31 -8.04
C SER A 107 3.78 6.65 -7.10
N ILE A 108 3.59 5.37 -6.83
CA ILE A 108 4.35 4.65 -5.81
C ILE A 108 4.85 3.34 -6.39
N PHE A 109 6.16 3.12 -6.25
CA PHE A 109 6.79 1.83 -6.50
C PHE A 109 7.38 1.34 -5.18
N ALA A 110 7.09 0.10 -4.82
CA ALA A 110 7.54 -0.50 -3.58
C ALA A 110 8.46 -1.69 -3.84
N CYS A 111 9.53 -1.80 -3.08
CA CYS A 111 10.37 -3.00 -3.04
C CYS A 111 10.73 -3.38 -1.60
N ASN A 112 10.97 -4.67 -1.40
CA ASN A 112 11.38 -5.20 -0.11
C ASN A 112 12.89 -5.12 0.06
N LEU A 113 13.34 -4.60 1.18
CA LEU A 113 14.73 -4.63 1.61
C LEU A 113 14.78 -5.25 3.01
N GLU A 114 15.10 -6.55 3.08
CA GLU A 114 15.08 -7.32 4.34
C GLU A 114 13.71 -7.21 5.04
N ASN A 115 13.65 -6.55 6.19
CA ASN A 115 12.44 -6.30 6.98
C ASN A 115 11.88 -4.87 6.82
N LYS A 116 12.27 -4.18 5.77
CA LYS A 116 11.81 -2.83 5.44
C LYS A 116 11.20 -2.78 4.05
N VAL A 117 10.40 -1.76 3.82
CA VAL A 117 9.86 -1.44 2.50
C VAL A 117 10.50 -0.13 2.05
N LEU A 118 11.08 -0.14 0.86
CA LEU A 118 11.51 1.08 0.19
C LEU A 118 10.40 1.51 -0.77
N LEU A 119 10.03 2.77 -0.71
CA LEU A 119 9.08 3.38 -1.62
C LEU A 119 9.79 4.42 -2.47
N ARG A 120 9.70 4.28 -3.79
CA ARG A 120 9.99 5.34 -4.73
C ARG A 120 8.68 5.99 -5.14
N CYS A 121 8.53 7.25 -4.87
CA CYS A 121 7.29 7.99 -5.04
C CYS A 121 7.54 9.27 -5.82
N PHE A 122 6.45 9.82 -6.37
CA PHE A 122 6.46 11.09 -7.07
C PHE A 122 5.39 11.99 -6.46
N ASP A 123 5.71 13.23 -6.22
CA ASP A 123 4.72 14.23 -5.84
C ASP A 123 3.92 14.74 -7.06
N SER A 124 2.97 15.61 -6.82
CA SER A 124 2.12 16.21 -7.86
C SER A 124 2.90 17.05 -8.89
N ASN A 125 4.12 17.47 -8.58
CA ASN A 125 5.00 18.21 -9.48
C ASN A 125 5.89 17.26 -10.29
N GLY A 126 5.84 15.96 -10.01
CA GLY A 126 6.70 14.96 -10.62
C GLY A 126 8.09 14.89 -10.00
N GLU A 127 8.29 15.50 -8.83
CA GLU A 127 9.55 15.37 -8.09
C GLU A 127 9.60 14.02 -7.38
N GLY A 128 10.69 13.30 -7.60
CA GLY A 128 10.89 11.96 -7.05
C GLY A 128 11.39 11.99 -5.62
N GLN A 129 10.92 11.07 -4.82
CA GLN A 129 11.31 10.90 -3.43
C GLN A 129 11.54 9.42 -3.12
N LEU A 130 12.53 9.15 -2.27
CA LEU A 130 12.79 7.82 -1.72
C LEU A 130 12.42 7.81 -0.24
N TRP A 131 11.58 6.86 0.12
CA TRP A 131 11.11 6.66 1.49
C TRP A 131 11.43 5.26 1.98
N VAL A 132 11.54 5.10 3.29
CA VAL A 132 11.63 3.80 3.95
C VAL A 132 10.50 3.64 4.96
N ILE A 133 9.99 2.42 5.07
CA ILE A 133 9.00 2.00 6.06
C ILE A 133 9.54 0.74 6.75
N ASP A 134 9.69 0.78 8.06
CA ASP A 134 10.07 -0.37 8.90
C ASP A 134 8.86 -0.99 9.63
N GLY A 135 7.64 -0.54 9.30
CA GLY A 135 6.40 -0.97 9.92
C GLY A 135 6.02 -0.19 11.18
N THR A 136 6.75 0.88 11.50
CA THR A 136 6.41 1.81 12.59
C THR A 136 6.15 3.21 12.05
N VAL A 137 5.44 4.05 12.80
CA VAL A 137 5.23 5.46 12.42
C VAL A 137 6.57 6.20 12.41
N ASP A 138 7.40 5.99 13.45
CA ASP A 138 8.70 6.66 13.60
C ASP A 138 9.74 6.20 12.57
N GLY A 139 9.63 4.96 12.09
CA GLY A 139 10.50 4.40 11.04
C GLY A 139 9.96 4.57 9.63
N THR A 140 8.90 5.38 9.46
CA THR A 140 8.38 5.83 8.16
C THR A 140 8.96 7.20 7.86
N GLU A 141 10.05 7.23 7.10
CA GLU A 141 10.84 8.45 6.89
C GLU A 141 11.30 8.61 5.44
N LYS A 142 11.45 9.87 5.04
CA LYS A 142 12.04 10.24 3.75
C LYS A 142 13.56 10.12 3.84
N LEU A 143 14.14 9.31 2.94
CA LEU A 143 15.57 9.12 2.84
C LEU A 143 16.24 10.17 1.96
N ALA A 144 15.63 10.49 0.82
CA ALA A 144 16.23 11.41 -0.15
C ALA A 144 15.19 11.98 -1.12
N ASP A 145 15.53 13.11 -1.73
CA ASP A 145 14.97 13.55 -2.99
C ASP A 145 15.75 12.86 -4.11
N VAL A 146 15.03 12.19 -5.02
CA VAL A 146 15.66 11.51 -6.15
C VAL A 146 15.30 12.26 -7.42
N ASN A 147 16.30 12.80 -8.09
CA ASN A 147 16.11 13.40 -9.40
C ASN A 147 15.81 12.28 -10.40
N VAL A 148 14.54 12.04 -10.62
CA VAL A 148 14.13 11.14 -11.69
C VAL A 148 14.11 11.96 -12.96
N PHE A 149 15.09 11.72 -13.82
CA PHE A 149 14.96 12.17 -15.19
C PHE A 149 13.75 11.43 -15.78
N TYR A 150 12.64 12.15 -15.94
CA TYR A 150 11.60 11.68 -16.84
C TYR A 150 12.25 11.53 -18.21
N LEU A 151 12.51 10.31 -18.60
CA LEU A 151 12.83 10.00 -19.98
C LEU A 151 11.55 10.11 -20.81
N ASN A 152 10.93 11.29 -20.81
CA ASN A 152 9.85 11.65 -21.72
C ASN A 152 10.31 11.74 -23.19
N SER A 153 11.54 11.33 -23.48
CA SER A 153 12.15 11.40 -24.79
C SER A 153 12.60 10.07 -25.36
N PHE A 154 12.23 8.95 -24.75
CA PHE A 154 12.39 7.67 -25.45
C PHE A 154 11.21 7.44 -26.40
N PRO A 155 11.50 7.00 -27.66
CA PRO A 155 10.46 6.51 -28.54
C PRO A 155 9.67 5.41 -27.81
N GLN A 156 8.35 5.40 -27.94
CA GLN A 156 7.44 4.49 -27.23
C GLN A 156 7.67 2.99 -27.48
N ASP A 157 8.67 2.64 -28.26
CA ASP A 157 8.98 1.26 -28.70
C ASP A 157 10.12 0.58 -27.91
N GLN A 158 10.75 1.27 -26.96
CA GLN A 158 11.77 0.64 -26.12
C GLN A 158 11.25 0.51 -24.69
N HIS A 159 10.64 -0.64 -24.38
CA HIS A 159 10.50 -1.14 -23.03
C HIS A 159 11.91 -1.36 -22.47
N VAL A 160 12.47 -0.35 -21.81
CA VAL A 160 13.60 -0.57 -20.92
C VAL A 160 12.98 -1.14 -19.65
N PRO A 161 13.20 -2.41 -19.31
CA PRO A 161 12.72 -2.92 -18.04
C PRO A 161 13.47 -2.15 -16.95
N TYR A 162 12.75 -1.36 -16.16
CA TYR A 162 13.27 -0.86 -14.89
C TYR A 162 13.46 -2.07 -14.00
N GLU A 163 14.67 -2.61 -13.96
CA GLU A 163 15.00 -3.67 -13.02
C GLU A 163 15.48 -3.04 -11.73
N GLU A 164 14.60 -3.01 -10.75
CA GLU A 164 15.02 -2.79 -9.36
C GLU A 164 15.55 -4.11 -8.83
N LYS A 165 16.79 -4.10 -8.34
CA LYS A 165 17.44 -5.29 -7.82
C LYS A 165 18.10 -5.00 -6.49
N VAL A 166 17.78 -5.81 -5.50
CA VAL A 166 18.51 -5.81 -4.23
C VAL A 166 19.62 -6.86 -4.30
N ILE A 167 20.87 -6.43 -4.11
CA ILE A 167 22.04 -7.31 -4.07
C ILE A 167 22.80 -6.96 -2.78
N ASP A 168 23.01 -7.95 -1.91
CA ASP A 168 23.72 -7.81 -0.63
C ASP A 168 23.19 -6.65 0.24
N GLY A 169 21.88 -6.45 0.27
CA GLY A 169 21.23 -5.38 1.04
C GLY A 169 21.35 -3.98 0.42
N VAL A 170 21.84 -3.87 -0.81
CA VAL A 170 21.94 -2.60 -1.56
C VAL A 170 20.93 -2.61 -2.70
N LEU A 171 20.10 -1.56 -2.76
CA LEU A 171 19.14 -1.37 -3.85
C LEU A 171 19.84 -0.72 -5.04
N TYR A 172 19.82 -1.40 -6.17
CA TYR A 172 20.23 -0.89 -7.48
C TYR A 172 18.99 -0.59 -8.30
N PHE A 173 18.94 0.58 -8.88
CA PHE A 173 17.91 0.98 -9.82
C PHE A 173 18.54 1.77 -10.98
N GLY A 174 18.05 1.54 -12.20
CA GLY A 174 18.51 2.19 -13.41
C GLY A 174 17.38 2.79 -14.21
#